data_f3df2c129789c98984bb6aa94a0fab62
#
_entry.id   f3df2c129789c98984bb6aa94a0fab62
#
_cell.length_a   1.000
_cell.length_b   1.000
_cell.length_c   1.000
_cell.angle_alpha   90.00
_cell.angle_beta   90.00
_cell.angle_gamma   90.00
#
_symmetry.space_group_name_H-M   'P 1'
#
loop_
_entity.id
_entity.type
_entity.pdbx_description
1 polymer ?
#
loop_
_entity_poly.entity_id
_entity_poly.type
_entity_poly.pdbx_seq_one_letter_code
_entity_poly.pdbx_strand_id
1 'polypeptide(L)'
;MKNFVLLFLMSLLMLGACNATPPSEPPTIHELTVVPDNVQKNIVSNDRIQLLHENDAPYYLVYYSKGNVLASITAEGNRLIIQLEEGSEQRKEAQPFVFQITVKNPELDTIDLRINGQSTPIDRMTIM
;
A
#
# COMPACT_ATOMS: atom_id res chain seq x y z
N MET A 1 -9.94 -47.44 36.22
CA MET A 1 -10.97 -46.40 35.91
C MET A 1 -10.59 -44.99 36.31
N LYS A 2 -9.85 -44.78 37.40
CA LYS A 2 -9.42 -43.42 37.79
C LYS A 2 -8.42 -42.77 36.81
N ASN A 3 -7.63 -43.56 36.10
CA ASN A 3 -6.63 -43.05 35.16
C ASN A 3 -7.25 -42.63 33.79
N PHE A 4 -8.42 -43.12 33.46
CA PHE A 4 -9.12 -42.80 32.23
C PHE A 4 -9.76 -41.44 32.28
N VAL A 5 -10.26 -41.04 33.44
CA VAL A 5 -10.87 -39.75 33.69
C VAL A 5 -9.84 -38.63 33.66
N LEU A 6 -8.62 -38.94 34.19
CA LEU A 6 -7.52 -37.97 34.20
C LEU A 6 -6.99 -37.69 32.78
N LEU A 7 -6.96 -38.70 31.93
CA LEU A 7 -6.56 -38.54 30.51
C LEU A 7 -7.57 -37.76 29.69
N PHE A 8 -8.86 -37.89 30.03
CA PHE A 8 -9.94 -37.15 29.35
C PHE A 8 -9.96 -35.68 29.79
N LEU A 9 -9.60 -35.38 31.02
CA LEU A 9 -9.52 -34.01 31.54
C LEU A 9 -8.33 -33.26 30.93
N MET A 10 -7.24 -33.97 30.62
CA MET A 10 -6.01 -33.39 30.05
C MET A 10 -6.17 -33.06 28.56
N SER A 11 -7.07 -33.74 27.85
CA SER A 11 -7.35 -33.46 26.43
C SER A 11 -8.26 -32.24 26.21
N LEU A 12 -8.99 -31.80 27.24
CA LEU A 12 -9.85 -30.61 27.15
C LEU A 12 -9.09 -29.29 27.31
N LEU A 13 -7.85 -29.33 27.82
CA LEU A 13 -7.02 -28.13 28.04
C LEU A 13 -6.26 -27.64 26.81
N MET A 14 -6.29 -28.39 25.71
CA MET A 14 -5.57 -28.03 24.48
C MET A 14 -6.42 -27.26 23.45
N LEU A 15 -7.68 -26.97 23.74
CA LEU A 15 -8.60 -26.28 22.84
C LEU A 15 -8.66 -24.75 23.03
N GLY A 16 -7.82 -24.20 23.92
CA GLY A 16 -7.86 -22.78 24.27
C GLY A 16 -6.83 -21.85 23.61
N ALA A 17 -6.05 -22.33 22.65
CA ALA A 17 -4.88 -21.57 22.17
C ALA A 17 -4.99 -21.12 20.69
N CYS A 18 -6.17 -20.81 20.21
CA CYS A 18 -6.31 -20.19 18.87
C CYS A 18 -6.99 -18.82 19.00
N ASN A 19 -6.35 -17.90 19.70
CA ASN A 19 -6.57 -16.47 19.46
C ASN A 19 -5.68 -16.06 18.28
N ALA A 20 -6.01 -16.55 17.09
CA ALA A 20 -5.47 -15.98 15.87
C ALA A 20 -6.08 -14.59 15.74
N THR A 21 -5.28 -13.56 15.94
CA THR A 21 -5.63 -12.19 15.54
C THR A 21 -5.96 -12.26 14.04
N PRO A 22 -7.17 -11.82 13.60
CA PRO A 22 -7.45 -11.82 12.16
C PRO A 22 -6.34 -11.04 11.44
N PRO A 23 -5.80 -11.57 10.32
CA PRO A 23 -4.79 -10.84 9.56
C PRO A 23 -5.39 -9.50 9.14
N SER A 24 -4.64 -8.42 9.33
CA SER A 24 -5.03 -7.11 8.82
C SER A 24 -5.24 -7.21 7.30
N GLU A 25 -6.25 -6.51 6.79
CA GLU A 25 -6.50 -6.49 5.36
C GLU A 25 -5.26 -6.01 4.60
N PRO A 26 -4.89 -6.69 3.49
CA PRO A 26 -3.74 -6.28 2.71
C PRO A 26 -3.98 -4.89 2.09
N PRO A 27 -2.93 -4.08 1.92
CA PRO A 27 -3.03 -2.82 1.21
C PRO A 27 -3.40 -3.05 -0.25
N THR A 28 -4.10 -2.09 -0.84
CA THR A 28 -4.48 -2.13 -2.25
C THR A 28 -4.03 -0.88 -2.99
N ILE A 29 -3.72 -1.03 -4.27
CA ILE A 29 -3.38 0.06 -5.17
C ILE A 29 -4.09 -0.15 -6.51
N HIS A 30 -4.67 0.91 -7.05
CA HIS A 30 -5.25 0.88 -8.39
C HIS A 30 -5.14 2.23 -9.07
N GLU A 31 -4.96 2.20 -10.38
CA GLU A 31 -4.91 3.41 -11.20
C GLU A 31 -6.29 4.04 -11.31
N LEU A 32 -6.34 5.37 -11.19
CA LEU A 32 -7.54 6.15 -11.40
C LEU A 32 -7.59 6.69 -12.83
N THR A 33 -8.68 6.40 -13.53
CA THR A 33 -8.98 7.00 -14.84
C THR A 33 -9.62 8.39 -14.68
N VAL A 34 -10.34 8.59 -13.59
CA VAL A 34 -10.93 9.88 -13.21
C VAL A 34 -10.33 10.29 -11.86
N VAL A 35 -9.61 11.39 -11.85
CA VAL A 35 -8.96 11.93 -10.66
C VAL A 35 -9.93 12.88 -9.94
N PRO A 36 -10.16 12.68 -8.62
CA PRO A 36 -10.99 13.60 -7.84
C PRO A 36 -10.48 15.06 -7.91
N ASP A 37 -11.37 16.03 -7.92
CA ASP A 37 -11.02 17.46 -8.05
C ASP A 37 -10.07 17.94 -6.94
N ASN A 38 -10.29 17.49 -5.71
CA ASN A 38 -9.42 17.84 -4.58
C ASN A 38 -8.00 17.32 -4.76
N VAL A 39 -7.84 16.13 -5.34
CA VAL A 39 -6.53 15.57 -5.67
C VAL A 39 -5.88 16.36 -6.79
N GLN A 40 -6.63 16.60 -7.88
CA GLN A 40 -6.11 17.28 -9.06
C GLN A 40 -5.60 18.69 -8.75
N LYS A 41 -6.28 19.43 -7.88
CA LYS A 41 -5.88 20.78 -7.44
C LYS A 41 -4.55 20.80 -6.68
N ASN A 42 -4.16 19.69 -6.06
CA ASN A 42 -2.96 19.58 -5.24
C ASN A 42 -1.77 18.98 -6.01
N ILE A 43 -1.96 18.54 -7.24
CA ILE A 43 -0.88 18.02 -8.07
C ILE A 43 0.00 19.17 -8.56
N VAL A 44 1.32 19.05 -8.29
CA VAL A 44 2.32 20.02 -8.74
C VAL A 44 3.04 19.46 -9.96
N SER A 45 3.01 20.16 -11.07
CA SER A 45 3.54 19.68 -12.35
C SER A 45 5.07 19.53 -12.40
N ASN A 46 5.78 20.19 -11.48
CA ASN A 46 7.25 20.16 -11.46
C ASN A 46 7.84 19.00 -10.66
N ASP A 47 7.02 18.31 -9.88
CA ASP A 47 7.47 17.17 -9.08
C ASP A 47 7.09 15.86 -9.76
N ARG A 48 8.06 15.00 -10.01
CA ARG A 48 7.85 13.74 -10.73
C ARG A 48 7.06 12.73 -9.92
N ILE A 49 7.31 12.68 -8.60
CA ILE A 49 6.72 11.71 -7.69
C ILE A 49 6.12 12.45 -6.50
N GLN A 50 4.81 12.33 -6.34
CA GLN A 50 4.08 13.01 -5.27
C GLN A 50 3.18 12.03 -4.53
N LEU A 51 3.10 12.17 -3.22
CA LEU A 51 2.15 11.44 -2.39
C LEU A 51 1.21 12.45 -1.73
N LEU A 52 -0.06 12.33 -2.04
CA LEU A 52 -1.11 13.16 -1.47
C LEU A 52 -1.91 12.34 -0.46
N HIS A 53 -2.18 12.91 0.68
CA HIS A 53 -2.89 12.25 1.76
C HIS A 53 -3.98 13.15 2.33
N GLU A 54 -5.15 12.62 2.48
CA GLU A 54 -6.27 13.22 3.18
C GLU A 54 -6.47 12.49 4.52
N ASN A 55 -6.83 13.22 5.59
CA ASN A 55 -7.05 12.60 6.90
C ASN A 55 -8.10 11.50 6.83
N ASP A 56 -7.78 10.30 7.36
CA ASP A 56 -8.65 9.11 7.36
C ASP A 56 -9.12 8.63 5.99
N ALA A 57 -8.49 9.10 4.94
CA ALA A 57 -8.81 8.80 3.55
C ALA A 57 -7.63 8.08 2.85
N PRO A 58 -7.83 7.52 1.66
CA PRO A 58 -6.76 6.87 0.92
C PRO A 58 -5.63 7.84 0.56
N TYR A 59 -4.44 7.27 0.34
CA TYR A 59 -3.33 7.99 -0.27
C TYR A 59 -3.49 8.02 -1.79
N TYR A 60 -2.95 9.06 -2.40
CA TYR A 60 -2.86 9.18 -3.85
C TYR A 60 -1.41 9.34 -4.26
N LEU A 61 -0.91 8.41 -5.04
CA LEU A 61 0.43 8.48 -5.61
C LEU A 61 0.34 9.03 -7.02
N VAL A 62 1.06 10.10 -7.29
CA VAL A 62 1.14 10.73 -8.62
C VAL A 62 2.54 10.51 -9.16
N TYR A 63 2.63 9.91 -10.33
CA TYR A 63 3.89 9.62 -11.00
C TYR A 63 3.83 10.09 -12.46
N TYR A 64 4.74 11.00 -12.82
CA TYR A 64 4.87 11.47 -14.21
C TYR A 64 5.78 10.55 -14.99
N SER A 65 5.29 10.01 -16.10
CA SER A 65 6.04 9.11 -16.97
C SER A 65 5.75 9.35 -18.45
N LYS A 66 6.74 9.12 -19.28
CA LYS A 66 6.60 9.08 -20.74
C LYS A 66 6.21 7.70 -21.25
N GLY A 67 6.37 6.67 -20.44
CA GLY A 67 5.97 5.29 -20.72
C GLY A 67 4.67 4.90 -20.03
N ASN A 68 4.29 3.65 -20.16
CA ASN A 68 3.20 3.08 -19.38
C ASN A 68 3.71 2.67 -18.00
N VAL A 69 2.85 2.76 -17.00
CA VAL A 69 3.19 2.45 -15.62
C VAL A 69 2.23 1.40 -15.07
N LEU A 70 2.79 0.31 -14.53
CA LEU A 70 2.07 -0.69 -13.76
C LEU A 70 2.44 -0.55 -12.30
N ALA A 71 1.46 -0.65 -11.41
CA ALA A 71 1.67 -0.51 -9.98
C ALA A 71 1.26 -1.77 -9.23
N SER A 72 2.05 -2.13 -8.22
CA SER A 72 1.71 -3.17 -7.24
C SER A 72 2.10 -2.72 -5.84
N ILE A 73 1.50 -3.33 -4.83
CA ILE A 73 1.71 -2.96 -3.44
C ILE A 73 1.74 -4.20 -2.55
N THR A 74 2.64 -4.21 -1.58
CA THR A 74 2.75 -5.25 -0.57
C THR A 74 3.07 -4.64 0.78
N ALA A 75 2.80 -5.37 1.86
CA ALA A 75 3.21 -5.00 3.21
C ALA A 75 4.18 -6.03 3.75
N GLU A 76 5.31 -5.59 4.28
CA GLU A 76 6.31 -6.41 4.98
C GLU A 76 6.60 -5.80 6.34
N GLY A 77 6.12 -6.45 7.42
CA GLY A 77 6.23 -5.90 8.76
C GLY A 77 5.53 -4.55 8.88
N ASN A 78 6.27 -3.50 9.25
CA ASN A 78 5.78 -2.12 9.33
C ASN A 78 5.99 -1.31 8.05
N ARG A 79 6.44 -1.96 6.98
CA ARG A 79 6.83 -1.32 5.72
C ARG A 79 5.80 -1.56 4.64
N LEU A 80 5.38 -0.49 3.99
CA LEU A 80 4.56 -0.52 2.79
C LEU A 80 5.48 -0.42 1.57
N ILE A 81 5.49 -1.45 0.72
CA ILE A 81 6.32 -1.48 -0.48
C ILE A 81 5.43 -1.21 -1.68
N ILE A 82 5.68 -0.10 -2.36
CA ILE A 82 5.01 0.28 -3.61
C ILE A 82 5.99 0.05 -4.75
N GLN A 83 5.59 -0.77 -5.71
CA GLN A 83 6.39 -1.05 -6.89
C GLN A 83 5.73 -0.48 -8.13
N LEU A 84 6.47 0.37 -8.85
CA LEU A 84 6.08 0.88 -10.15
C LEU A 84 7.00 0.27 -11.21
N GLU A 85 6.39 -0.29 -12.24
CA GLU A 85 7.09 -0.74 -13.43
C GLU A 85 6.82 0.24 -14.56
N GLU A 86 7.85 0.97 -14.95
CA GLU A 86 7.79 1.92 -16.05
C GLU A 86 8.32 1.25 -17.32
N GLY A 87 7.49 1.24 -18.36
CA GLY A 87 7.86 0.75 -19.67
C GLY A 87 8.71 1.77 -20.46
N SER A 88 9.04 1.41 -21.71
CA SER A 88 9.78 2.29 -22.62
C SER A 88 9.00 3.57 -22.91
N GLU A 89 9.73 4.65 -23.22
CA GLU A 89 9.12 5.93 -23.57
C GLU A 89 8.28 5.81 -24.85
N GLN A 90 6.99 6.18 -24.75
CA GLN A 90 6.02 6.16 -25.85
C GLN A 90 5.48 7.55 -26.18
N ARG A 91 5.78 8.54 -25.35
CA ARG A 91 5.28 9.92 -25.47
C ARG A 91 6.45 10.89 -25.43
N LYS A 92 6.28 12.04 -26.07
CA LYS A 92 7.28 13.12 -26.02
C LYS A 92 7.32 13.83 -24.68
N GLU A 93 6.14 13.92 -24.02
CA GLU A 93 5.97 14.57 -22.73
C GLU A 93 5.51 13.58 -21.68
N ALA A 94 5.98 13.75 -20.45
CA ALA A 94 5.54 12.96 -19.34
C ALA A 94 4.08 13.29 -18.97
N GLN A 95 3.30 12.27 -18.68
CA GLN A 95 1.91 12.39 -18.23
C GLN A 95 1.77 11.87 -16.81
N PRO A 96 0.85 12.46 -16.01
CA PRO A 96 0.61 11.97 -14.66
C PRO A 96 -0.20 10.67 -14.68
N PHE A 97 0.30 9.70 -13.94
CA PHE A 97 -0.43 8.50 -13.55
C PHE A 97 -0.82 8.66 -12.08
N VAL A 98 -2.09 8.51 -11.78
CA VAL A 98 -2.61 8.67 -10.41
C VAL A 98 -3.10 7.33 -9.90
N PHE A 99 -2.56 6.90 -8.76
CA PHE A 99 -2.92 5.64 -8.11
C PHE A 99 -3.53 5.92 -6.75
N GLN A 100 -4.66 5.28 -6.49
CA GLN A 100 -5.28 5.31 -5.17
C GLN A 100 -4.75 4.14 -4.35
N ILE A 101 -4.26 4.44 -3.15
CA ILE A 101 -3.69 3.47 -2.23
C ILE A 101 -4.56 3.43 -0.98
N THR A 102 -5.08 2.25 -0.66
CA THR A 102 -5.85 2.02 0.55
C THR A 102 -5.04 1.18 1.52
N VAL A 103 -4.81 1.70 2.72
CA VAL A 103 -4.08 1.05 3.80
C VAL A 103 -4.97 1.03 5.04
N LYS A 104 -5.24 -0.16 5.57
CA LYS A 104 -6.06 -0.35 6.77
C LYS A 104 -5.24 -0.79 7.99
N ASN A 105 -3.97 -1.15 7.80
CA ASN A 105 -3.10 -1.58 8.89
C ASN A 105 -2.42 -0.37 9.54
N PRO A 106 -2.74 -0.05 10.82
CA PRO A 106 -2.14 1.10 11.52
C PRO A 106 -0.66 0.89 11.89
N GLU A 107 -0.13 -0.32 11.78
CA GLU A 107 1.27 -0.64 12.08
C GLU A 107 2.23 -0.26 10.95
N LEU A 108 1.71 0.05 9.76
CA LEU A 108 2.52 0.49 8.62
C LEU A 108 2.94 1.95 8.84
N ASP A 109 4.24 2.18 9.01
CA ASP A 109 4.82 3.49 9.30
C ASP A 109 5.89 3.93 8.29
N THR A 110 6.34 3.01 7.43
CA THR A 110 7.40 3.26 6.46
C THR A 110 6.89 2.97 5.04
N ILE A 111 7.17 3.87 4.12
CA ILE A 111 6.88 3.69 2.69
C ILE A 111 8.19 3.52 1.93
N ASP A 112 8.30 2.42 1.20
CA ASP A 112 9.40 2.14 0.27
C ASP A 112 8.84 2.12 -1.15
N LEU A 113 9.09 3.19 -1.89
CA LEU A 113 8.71 3.30 -3.29
C LEU A 113 9.85 2.79 -4.17
N ARG A 114 9.56 1.84 -5.02
CA ARG A 114 10.51 1.27 -5.98
C ARG A 114 10.02 1.48 -7.40
N ILE A 115 10.91 1.99 -8.23
CA ILE A 115 10.69 2.14 -9.67
C ILE A 115 11.64 1.21 -10.39
N ASN A 116 11.09 0.26 -11.15
CA ASN A 116 11.87 -0.80 -11.83
C ASN A 116 12.83 -1.52 -10.86
N GLY A 117 12.35 -1.81 -9.65
CA GLY A 117 13.10 -2.51 -8.61
C GLY A 117 14.06 -1.67 -7.78
N GLN A 118 14.19 -0.37 -8.05
CA GLN A 118 15.09 0.53 -7.32
C GLN A 118 14.33 1.44 -6.39
N SER A 119 14.74 1.48 -5.11
CA SER A 119 14.19 2.43 -4.14
C SER A 119 14.41 3.86 -4.60
N THR A 120 13.32 4.62 -4.64
CA THR A 120 13.30 5.97 -5.18
C THR A 120 12.61 6.91 -4.18
N PRO A 121 13.19 8.07 -3.88
CA PRO A 121 12.57 9.01 -2.96
C PRO A 121 11.31 9.64 -3.57
N ILE A 122 10.36 9.97 -2.71
CA ILE A 122 9.18 10.75 -3.06
C ILE A 122 9.57 12.23 -3.01
N ASP A 123 9.31 12.97 -4.10
CA ASP A 123 9.72 14.38 -4.20
C ASP A 123 8.90 15.29 -3.28
N ARG A 124 7.62 14.97 -3.13
CA ARG A 124 6.69 15.78 -2.33
C ARG A 124 5.65 14.93 -1.64
N MET A 125 5.42 15.23 -0.38
CA MET A 125 4.27 14.71 0.38
C MET A 125 3.38 15.89 0.78
N THR A 126 2.09 15.80 0.48
CA THR A 126 1.12 16.86 0.76
C THR A 126 -0.05 16.29 1.55
N ILE A 127 -0.41 16.96 2.63
CA ILE A 127 -1.66 16.72 3.36
C ILE A 127 -2.69 17.70 2.82
N MET A 128 -3.79 17.16 2.33
CA MET A 128 -4.89 17.94 1.74
C MET A 128 -5.92 18.33 2.78
#